data_aa46d00cafff5f3bbcf59886abdaa3cd
#
_entry.id   aa46d00cafff5f3bbcf59886abdaa3cd
#
_cell.length_a   1.000
_cell.length_b   1.000
_cell.length_c   1.000
_cell.angle_alpha   90.00
_cell.angle_beta   90.00
_cell.angle_gamma   90.00
#
_symmetry.space_group_name_H-M   'P 1'
#
loop_
_entity.id
_entity.type
_entity.pdbx_description
1 polymer ?
#
loop_
_entity_poly.entity_id
_entity_poly.type
_entity_poly.pdbx_seq_one_letter_code
_entity_poly.pdbx_strand_id
1 'polypeptide(L)'
;YEKGFWDGRVDIVQAKDTAFENGERLKISIDKGVQVKVGGIVLDGTGRIEEKKVLRAMKDLKSKKWYRVFKSSKFVEANVASAKASISALYNADGYRNARVISDSIYRLDDGNVGIAFNINEGNQFYFGDVSFSGNSKYRSTQLDSILGIRRGDTYSLERLETRVFMDPKGMDLSSLYQDDGYLTFQAMPMETRIENDTIDIEV
;
A
#
# COMPACT_ATOMS: atom_id res chain seq x y z
N TYR A 1 -12.54 16.73 -3.67
CA TYR A 1 -11.48 16.42 -4.68
C TYR A 1 -11.66 15.05 -5.39
N GLU A 2 -12.69 14.28 -5.07
CA GLU A 2 -12.91 12.92 -5.61
C GLU A 2 -13.09 12.85 -7.15
N LYS A 3 -13.37 13.97 -7.81
CA LYS A 3 -13.61 14.01 -9.26
C LYS A 3 -12.52 14.72 -10.07
N GLY A 4 -11.39 15.06 -9.44
CA GLY A 4 -10.24 15.68 -10.12
C GLY A 4 -10.36 17.18 -10.33
N PHE A 5 -11.15 17.87 -9.53
CA PHE A 5 -11.24 19.33 -9.55
C PHE A 5 -10.27 19.91 -8.52
N TRP A 6 -9.38 20.82 -8.97
CA TRP A 6 -8.30 21.36 -8.13
C TRP A 6 -8.70 22.67 -7.44
N ASP A 7 -9.35 23.57 -8.16
CA ASP A 7 -9.63 24.94 -7.71
C ASP A 7 -11.13 25.14 -7.37
N GLY A 8 -11.79 24.13 -6.85
CA GLY A 8 -13.21 24.25 -6.48
C GLY A 8 -13.41 25.27 -5.36
N ARG A 9 -14.35 26.23 -5.57
CA ARG A 9 -14.75 27.23 -4.58
C ARG A 9 -16.19 27.00 -4.17
N VAL A 10 -16.47 27.20 -2.90
CA VAL A 10 -17.82 27.16 -2.34
C VAL A 10 -18.08 28.50 -1.69
N ASP A 11 -19.02 29.26 -2.24
CA ASP A 11 -19.52 30.51 -1.66
C ASP A 11 -20.85 30.25 -0.97
N ILE A 12 -20.91 30.59 0.31
CA ILE A 12 -22.13 30.47 1.12
C ILE A 12 -22.62 31.88 1.49
N VAL A 13 -23.79 32.24 0.99
CA VAL A 13 -24.47 33.49 1.35
C VAL A 13 -25.65 33.16 2.20
N GLN A 14 -25.69 33.75 3.40
CA GLN A 14 -26.78 33.64 4.35
C GLN A 14 -27.63 34.88 4.28
N ALA A 15 -28.94 34.74 4.16
CA ALA A 15 -29.91 35.82 4.14
C ALA A 15 -31.11 35.41 4.99
N LYS A 16 -31.79 36.42 5.58
CA LYS A 16 -33.09 36.18 6.25
C LYS A 16 -34.11 35.65 5.26
N ASP A 17 -34.81 34.61 5.64
CA ASP A 17 -35.96 34.15 4.85
C ASP A 17 -37.17 35.00 5.17
N THR A 18 -37.73 35.60 4.13
CA THR A 18 -38.91 36.46 4.28
C THR A 18 -40.23 35.68 4.43
N ALA A 19 -40.18 34.37 4.22
CA ALA A 19 -41.35 33.50 4.33
C ALA A 19 -41.57 32.92 5.74
N PHE A 20 -40.54 32.98 6.61
CA PHE A 20 -40.58 32.44 7.99
C PHE A 20 -39.96 33.43 8.97
N GLU A 21 -40.64 33.69 10.09
CA GLU A 21 -40.28 34.74 11.05
C GLU A 21 -38.88 34.58 11.70
N ASN A 22 -38.34 33.36 11.76
CA ASN A 22 -36.99 33.06 12.22
C ASN A 22 -36.23 32.16 11.24
N GLY A 23 -36.56 32.21 9.96
CA GLY A 23 -35.96 31.41 8.92
C GLY A 23 -34.71 32.09 8.33
N GLU A 24 -33.71 31.30 8.05
CA GLU A 24 -32.50 31.70 7.30
C GLU A 24 -32.42 30.92 6.00
N ARG A 25 -32.14 31.63 4.92
CA ARG A 25 -31.93 31.05 3.59
C ARG A 25 -30.41 30.97 3.33
N LEU A 26 -29.90 29.77 3.13
CA LEU A 26 -28.53 29.55 2.70
C LEU A 26 -28.49 29.36 1.18
N LYS A 27 -27.80 30.25 0.48
CA LYS A 27 -27.47 30.10 -0.93
C LYS A 27 -26.06 29.58 -1.05
N ILE A 28 -25.92 28.33 -1.49
CA ILE A 28 -24.61 27.67 -1.71
C ILE A 28 -24.32 27.70 -3.20
N SER A 29 -23.29 28.44 -3.58
CA SER A 29 -22.79 28.51 -4.96
C SER A 29 -21.50 27.71 -5.03
N ILE A 30 -21.42 26.72 -5.92
CA ILE A 30 -20.28 25.85 -6.09
C ILE A 30 -19.68 26.09 -7.48
N ASP A 31 -18.46 26.67 -7.49
CA ASP A 31 -17.64 26.70 -8.68
C ASP A 31 -16.68 25.48 -8.61
N LYS A 32 -16.82 24.55 -9.54
CA LYS A 32 -16.04 23.32 -9.57
C LYS A 32 -14.59 23.54 -10.02
N GLY A 33 -14.29 24.69 -10.62
CA GLY A 33 -12.98 24.94 -11.21
C GLY A 33 -12.67 24.01 -12.40
N VAL A 34 -11.39 23.91 -12.74
CA VAL A 34 -10.90 23.12 -13.87
C VAL A 34 -10.53 21.69 -13.42
N GLN A 35 -10.93 20.69 -14.19
CA GLN A 35 -10.51 19.31 -13.96
C GLN A 35 -9.06 19.13 -14.39
N VAL A 36 -8.20 18.71 -13.47
CA VAL A 36 -6.78 18.50 -13.73
C VAL A 36 -6.44 17.00 -13.83
N LYS A 37 -5.40 16.69 -14.60
CA LYS A 37 -4.91 15.32 -14.82
C LYS A 37 -3.49 15.19 -14.27
N VAL A 38 -3.06 13.96 -14.05
CA VAL A 38 -1.66 13.67 -13.70
C VAL A 38 -0.82 13.75 -14.97
N GLY A 39 -0.02 14.81 -15.10
CA GLY A 39 0.86 15.06 -16.24
C GLY A 39 2.20 14.33 -16.11
N GLY A 40 2.77 14.27 -14.90
CA GLY A 40 4.06 13.65 -14.64
C GLY A 40 4.14 13.02 -13.25
N ILE A 41 4.96 11.98 -13.12
CA ILE A 41 5.34 11.38 -11.84
C ILE A 41 6.86 11.30 -11.81
N VAL A 42 7.46 11.80 -10.74
CA VAL A 42 8.89 11.75 -10.46
C VAL A 42 9.09 10.86 -9.23
N LEU A 43 10.03 9.94 -9.33
CA LEU A 43 10.45 9.09 -8.23
C LEU A 43 11.89 9.45 -7.87
N ASP A 44 12.11 9.82 -6.62
CA ASP A 44 13.43 10.11 -6.08
C ASP A 44 13.77 9.08 -5.00
N GLY A 45 15.05 8.74 -4.89
CA GLY A 45 15.53 7.73 -3.93
C GLY A 45 15.32 6.28 -4.37
N THR A 46 14.92 6.02 -5.62
CA THR A 46 14.84 4.67 -6.17
C THR A 46 16.18 4.22 -6.75
N GLY A 47 16.71 3.08 -6.33
CA GLY A 47 18.00 2.55 -6.79
C GLY A 47 18.06 1.03 -6.77
N ARG A 48 17.27 0.39 -5.92
CA ARG A 48 17.22 -1.07 -5.75
C ARG A 48 16.16 -1.73 -6.63
N ILE A 49 15.01 -1.06 -6.80
CA ILE A 49 13.93 -1.53 -7.67
C ILE A 49 13.85 -0.61 -8.88
N GLU A 50 13.71 -1.20 -10.07
CA GLU A 50 13.52 -0.41 -11.30
C GLU A 50 12.34 0.55 -11.19
N GLU A 51 12.54 1.82 -11.53
CA GLU A 51 11.50 2.84 -11.56
C GLU A 51 10.23 2.39 -12.32
N LYS A 52 10.42 1.67 -13.44
CA LYS A 52 9.30 1.11 -14.21
C LYS A 52 8.44 0.15 -13.41
N LYS A 53 9.03 -0.64 -12.50
CA LYS A 53 8.33 -1.58 -11.62
C LYS A 53 7.53 -0.80 -10.60
N VAL A 54 8.13 0.22 -9.99
CA VAL A 54 7.46 1.12 -9.04
C VAL A 54 6.28 1.84 -9.68
N LEU A 55 6.46 2.43 -10.88
CA LEU A 55 5.38 3.08 -11.63
C LEU A 55 4.24 2.14 -12.01
N ARG A 56 4.53 0.86 -12.25
CA ARG A 56 3.49 -0.14 -12.54
C ARG A 56 2.70 -0.54 -11.32
N ALA A 57 3.31 -0.52 -10.14
CA ALA A 57 2.63 -0.83 -8.87
C ALA A 57 1.55 0.20 -8.54
N MET A 58 1.74 1.46 -8.91
CA MET A 58 0.77 2.54 -8.73
C MET A 58 -0.38 2.46 -9.76
N LYS A 59 -1.31 1.50 -9.60
CA LYS A 59 -2.37 1.18 -10.59
C LYS A 59 -3.30 2.36 -10.88
N ASP A 60 -3.63 3.14 -9.84
CA ASP A 60 -4.62 4.21 -9.90
C ASP A 60 -4.01 5.58 -10.23
N LEU A 61 -2.69 5.69 -10.19
CA LEU A 61 -1.95 6.91 -10.47
C LEU A 61 -1.10 6.74 -11.73
N LYS A 62 -1.61 7.18 -12.88
CA LYS A 62 -0.91 7.03 -14.17
C LYS A 62 -0.64 8.38 -14.81
N SER A 63 0.63 8.66 -15.10
CA SER A 63 1.03 9.83 -15.85
C SER A 63 0.70 9.71 -17.35
N LYS A 64 0.53 10.86 -18.00
CA LYS A 64 0.36 10.95 -19.45
C LYS A 64 1.68 10.56 -20.12
N LYS A 65 1.73 9.42 -20.82
CA LYS A 65 2.85 9.06 -21.68
C LYS A 65 2.55 9.50 -23.11
N TRP A 66 3.55 10.02 -23.86
CA TRP A 66 3.40 10.54 -25.22
C TRP A 66 2.75 9.56 -26.21
N TYR A 67 2.92 8.24 -26.00
CA TYR A 67 2.31 7.19 -26.82
C TYR A 67 0.94 6.68 -26.31
N ARG A 68 0.44 7.22 -25.20
CA ARG A 68 -0.89 6.88 -24.61
C ARG A 68 -1.77 8.12 -24.56
N VAL A 69 -2.18 8.61 -25.73
CA VAL A 69 -2.95 9.87 -25.87
C VAL A 69 -4.28 9.85 -25.11
N PHE A 70 -4.81 8.69 -24.72
CA PHE A 70 -6.18 8.55 -24.21
C PHE A 70 -6.30 8.09 -22.74
N LYS A 71 -5.23 7.94 -21.96
CA LYS A 71 -5.31 7.42 -20.58
C LYS A 71 -4.39 8.14 -19.60
N SER A 72 -4.58 9.45 -19.43
CA SER A 72 -4.11 10.10 -18.20
C SER A 72 -5.17 9.97 -17.13
N SER A 73 -4.80 9.56 -15.91
CA SER A 73 -5.74 9.55 -14.79
C SER A 73 -6.06 10.98 -14.36
N LYS A 74 -7.30 11.22 -14.01
CA LYS A 74 -7.70 12.45 -13.30
C LYS A 74 -6.90 12.50 -11.99
N PHE A 75 -6.52 13.71 -11.60
CA PHE A 75 -5.91 13.86 -10.28
C PHE A 75 -6.98 13.63 -9.20
N VAL A 76 -6.77 12.66 -8.34
CA VAL A 76 -7.59 12.37 -7.16
C VAL A 76 -6.64 12.19 -5.99
N GLU A 77 -6.80 12.99 -4.95
CA GLU A 77 -5.89 12.98 -3.79
C GLU A 77 -5.81 11.60 -3.11
N ALA A 78 -6.94 10.90 -3.01
CA ALA A 78 -6.98 9.53 -2.50
C ALA A 78 -6.07 8.56 -3.28
N ASN A 79 -5.88 8.77 -4.59
CA ASN A 79 -4.99 7.95 -5.40
C ASN A 79 -3.52 8.15 -5.06
N VAL A 80 -3.14 9.32 -4.51
CA VAL A 80 -1.78 9.57 -4.02
C VAL A 80 -1.51 8.74 -2.77
N ALA A 81 -2.48 8.67 -1.85
CA ALA A 81 -2.38 7.81 -0.66
C ALA A 81 -2.30 6.32 -1.06
N SER A 82 -3.14 5.87 -1.99
CA SER A 82 -3.10 4.50 -2.53
C SER A 82 -1.78 4.19 -3.22
N ALA A 83 -1.21 5.15 -3.95
CA ALA A 83 0.10 5.01 -4.59
C ALA A 83 1.21 4.82 -3.56
N LYS A 84 1.23 5.60 -2.49
CA LYS A 84 2.21 5.45 -1.39
C LYS A 84 2.12 4.06 -0.76
N ALA A 85 0.92 3.57 -0.48
CA ALA A 85 0.72 2.22 0.05
C ALA A 85 1.21 1.14 -0.94
N SER A 86 0.92 1.30 -2.24
CA SER A 86 1.37 0.37 -3.28
C SER A 86 2.89 0.34 -3.45
N ILE A 87 3.54 1.51 -3.31
CA ILE A 87 5.02 1.60 -3.32
C ILE A 87 5.58 0.80 -2.13
N SER A 88 5.11 1.08 -0.91
CA SER A 88 5.58 0.38 0.28
C SER A 88 5.33 -1.13 0.19
N ALA A 89 4.17 -1.57 -0.29
CA ALA A 89 3.85 -2.99 -0.49
C ALA A 89 4.79 -3.66 -1.49
N LEU A 90 5.11 -2.98 -2.61
CA LEU A 90 6.05 -3.50 -3.60
C LEU A 90 7.44 -3.73 -2.99
N TYR A 91 7.95 -2.76 -2.25
CA TYR A 91 9.25 -2.87 -1.60
C TYR A 91 9.26 -3.95 -0.52
N ASN A 92 8.20 -4.03 0.29
CA ASN A 92 8.06 -5.06 1.33
C ASN A 92 8.02 -6.47 0.75
N ALA A 93 7.38 -6.67 -0.41
CA ALA A 93 7.36 -7.97 -1.10
C ALA A 93 8.75 -8.42 -1.57
N ASP A 94 9.64 -7.46 -1.88
CA ASP A 94 11.01 -7.71 -2.29
C ASP A 94 12.02 -7.63 -1.10
N GLY A 95 11.54 -7.68 0.17
CA GLY A 95 12.35 -7.75 1.38
C GLY A 95 12.75 -6.40 2.00
N TYR A 96 12.36 -5.29 1.42
CA TYR A 96 12.67 -3.96 1.95
C TYR A 96 11.60 -3.52 2.97
N ARG A 97 11.52 -4.22 4.11
CA ARG A 97 10.46 -4.02 5.12
C ARG A 97 10.36 -2.60 5.68
N ASN A 98 11.47 -1.86 5.67
CA ASN A 98 11.55 -0.50 6.18
C ASN A 98 11.34 0.56 5.09
N ALA A 99 11.08 0.12 3.86
CA ALA A 99 10.85 1.02 2.75
C ALA A 99 9.58 1.85 2.94
N ARG A 100 9.72 3.15 2.72
CA ARG A 100 8.59 4.08 2.87
C ARG A 100 8.77 5.31 2.00
N VAL A 101 7.66 5.89 1.61
CA VAL A 101 7.64 7.24 1.04
C VAL A 101 7.83 8.24 2.17
N ILE A 102 8.96 8.97 2.19
CA ILE A 102 9.29 9.94 3.22
C ILE A 102 8.45 11.20 3.05
N SER A 103 8.32 11.65 1.80
CA SER A 103 7.56 12.86 1.44
C SER A 103 7.01 12.73 0.03
N ASP A 104 5.95 13.44 -0.22
CA ASP A 104 5.40 13.66 -1.54
C ASP A 104 5.16 15.15 -1.77
N SER A 105 5.26 15.58 -3.00
CA SER A 105 4.92 16.94 -3.41
C SER A 105 4.06 16.93 -4.66
N ILE A 106 3.10 17.84 -4.70
CA ILE A 106 2.15 18.00 -5.77
C ILE A 106 2.30 19.43 -6.29
N TYR A 107 2.58 19.58 -7.56
CA TYR A 107 2.86 20.89 -8.17
C TYR A 107 2.19 21.04 -9.54
N ARG A 108 1.95 22.27 -9.95
CA ARG A 108 1.40 22.55 -11.28
C ARG A 108 2.49 22.48 -12.34
N LEU A 109 2.14 21.91 -13.47
CA LEU A 109 2.92 21.92 -14.70
C LEU A 109 2.46 23.05 -15.62
N ASP A 110 3.32 23.46 -16.55
CA ASP A 110 3.02 24.55 -17.51
C ASP A 110 1.80 24.28 -18.40
N ASP A 111 1.46 23.01 -18.62
CA ASP A 111 0.29 22.57 -19.38
C ASP A 111 -1.01 22.57 -18.56
N GLY A 112 -0.98 23.09 -17.31
CA GLY A 112 -2.11 23.14 -16.39
C GLY A 112 -2.43 21.83 -15.70
N ASN A 113 -1.71 20.74 -15.98
CA ASN A 113 -1.83 19.47 -15.29
C ASN A 113 -1.02 19.46 -13.98
N VAL A 114 -1.02 18.32 -13.29
CA VAL A 114 -0.37 18.16 -12.00
C VAL A 114 0.82 17.21 -12.14
N GLY A 115 1.98 17.63 -11.65
CA GLY A 115 3.13 16.79 -11.38
C GLY A 115 3.08 16.28 -9.94
N ILE A 116 3.53 15.03 -9.73
CA ILE A 116 3.64 14.43 -8.40
C ILE A 116 5.06 13.88 -8.26
N ALA A 117 5.74 14.26 -7.19
CA ALA A 117 7.04 13.71 -6.85
C ALA A 117 6.93 12.92 -5.55
N PHE A 118 7.51 11.73 -5.53
CA PHE A 118 7.63 10.88 -4.34
C PHE A 118 9.10 10.75 -3.98
N ASN A 119 9.44 11.02 -2.74
CA ASN A 119 10.76 10.76 -2.17
C ASN A 119 10.69 9.45 -1.36
N ILE A 120 11.45 8.44 -1.78
CA ILE A 120 11.40 7.09 -1.27
C ILE A 120 12.69 6.78 -0.52
N ASN A 121 12.56 6.26 0.70
CA ASN A 121 13.66 5.62 1.39
C ASN A 121 13.46 4.10 1.26
N GLU A 122 14.34 3.44 0.53
CA GLU A 122 14.25 2.00 0.28
C GLU A 122 14.68 1.18 1.50
N GLY A 123 15.56 1.71 2.36
CA GLY A 123 16.13 0.98 3.48
C GLY A 123 17.00 -0.20 3.06
N ASN A 124 17.21 -1.14 3.99
CA ASN A 124 17.95 -2.37 3.74
C ASN A 124 17.00 -3.50 3.33
N GLN A 125 17.51 -4.44 2.56
CA GLN A 125 16.82 -5.68 2.24
C GLN A 125 17.04 -6.70 3.37
N PHE A 126 15.95 -7.29 3.85
CA PHE A 126 15.96 -8.29 4.92
C PHE A 126 15.74 -9.71 4.38
N TYR A 127 16.24 -10.67 5.13
CA TYR A 127 16.17 -12.10 4.83
C TYR A 127 15.61 -12.85 6.02
N PHE A 128 14.97 -14.00 5.78
CA PHE A 128 14.59 -14.91 6.84
C PHE A 128 15.83 -15.53 7.49
N GLY A 129 15.84 -15.51 8.80
CA GLY A 129 16.79 -16.22 9.65
C GLY A 129 16.30 -17.63 10.00
N ASP A 130 16.53 -18.02 11.24
CA ASP A 130 16.07 -19.31 11.74
C ASP A 130 14.57 -19.25 12.02
N VAL A 131 13.87 -20.33 11.65
CA VAL A 131 12.45 -20.51 11.97
C VAL A 131 12.32 -21.58 13.02
N SER A 132 11.62 -21.25 14.10
CA SER A 132 11.31 -22.16 15.20
C SER A 132 9.81 -22.29 15.41
N PHE A 133 9.39 -23.40 16.01
CA PHE A 133 8.00 -23.67 16.33
C PHE A 133 7.85 -23.89 17.83
N SER A 134 6.82 -23.29 18.42
CA SER A 134 6.52 -23.39 19.84
C SER A 134 5.08 -23.86 20.06
N GLY A 135 4.84 -24.72 21.05
CA GLY A 135 3.51 -25.25 21.33
C GLY A 135 2.99 -26.32 20.36
N ASN A 136 3.75 -26.76 19.40
CA ASN A 136 3.39 -27.69 18.33
C ASN A 136 3.37 -29.17 18.75
N SER A 137 2.67 -29.49 19.83
CA SER A 137 2.64 -30.88 20.37
C SER A 137 2.03 -31.92 19.43
N LYS A 138 1.16 -31.51 18.51
CA LYS A 138 0.46 -32.40 17.55
C LYS A 138 1.35 -32.80 16.37
N TYR A 139 2.05 -31.85 15.77
CA TYR A 139 2.89 -32.07 14.60
C TYR A 139 4.36 -31.80 14.93
N ARG A 140 5.24 -32.56 14.32
CA ARG A 140 6.69 -32.33 14.47
C ARG A 140 7.11 -31.07 13.74
N SER A 141 8.07 -30.33 14.29
CA SER A 141 8.61 -29.12 13.68
C SER A 141 9.08 -29.33 12.22
N THR A 142 9.63 -30.51 11.90
CA THR A 142 10.04 -30.85 10.52
C THR A 142 8.88 -30.95 9.53
N GLN A 143 7.68 -31.33 9.99
CA GLN A 143 6.47 -31.37 9.16
C GLN A 143 5.96 -29.94 8.92
N LEU A 144 5.90 -29.13 9.98
CA LEU A 144 5.48 -27.74 9.91
C LEU A 144 6.43 -26.91 9.03
N ASP A 145 7.75 -27.14 9.16
CA ASP A 145 8.77 -26.51 8.33
C ASP A 145 8.58 -26.80 6.84
N SER A 146 8.24 -28.06 6.52
CA SER A 146 7.96 -28.47 5.13
C SER A 146 6.74 -27.75 4.53
N ILE A 147 5.71 -27.48 5.34
CA ILE A 147 4.50 -26.76 4.91
C ILE A 147 4.80 -25.27 4.80
N LEU A 148 5.46 -24.69 5.79
CA LEU A 148 5.85 -23.29 5.81
C LEU A 148 6.71 -22.95 4.57
N GLY A 149 7.69 -23.83 4.25
CA GLY A 149 8.49 -23.71 3.04
C GLY A 149 9.30 -22.42 2.96
N ILE A 150 9.65 -21.85 4.11
CA ILE A 150 10.52 -20.67 4.26
C ILE A 150 11.86 -21.16 4.78
N ARG A 151 12.94 -20.75 4.14
CA ARG A 151 14.29 -21.16 4.50
C ARG A 151 15.13 -19.98 4.93
N ARG A 152 16.10 -20.22 5.78
CA ARG A 152 17.12 -19.23 6.11
C ARG A 152 17.80 -18.72 4.84
N GLY A 153 17.89 -17.39 4.71
CA GLY A 153 18.43 -16.71 3.54
C GLY A 153 17.42 -16.42 2.42
N ASP A 154 16.19 -16.92 2.52
CA ASP A 154 15.12 -16.45 1.64
C ASP A 154 14.86 -14.97 1.88
N THR A 155 14.49 -14.22 0.83
CA THR A 155 14.08 -12.83 0.97
C THR A 155 12.89 -12.72 1.90
N TYR A 156 12.99 -11.83 2.90
CA TYR A 156 11.93 -11.63 3.89
C TYR A 156 10.69 -11.04 3.22
N SER A 157 9.54 -11.62 3.50
CA SER A 157 8.25 -11.10 3.09
C SER A 157 7.20 -11.46 4.13
N LEU A 158 6.62 -10.45 4.76
CA LEU A 158 5.54 -10.63 5.73
C LEU A 158 4.31 -11.29 5.08
N GLU A 159 3.95 -10.86 3.87
CA GLU A 159 2.85 -11.45 3.11
C GLU A 159 3.06 -12.95 2.84
N ARG A 160 4.27 -13.34 2.46
CA ARG A 160 4.62 -14.76 2.28
C ARG A 160 4.52 -15.53 3.58
N LEU A 161 5.02 -14.96 4.68
CA LEU A 161 4.94 -15.57 6.01
C LEU A 161 3.49 -15.79 6.43
N GLU A 162 2.67 -14.74 6.38
CA GLU A 162 1.24 -14.81 6.71
C GLU A 162 0.48 -15.80 5.83
N THR A 163 0.74 -15.78 4.52
CA THR A 163 0.14 -16.74 3.59
C THR A 163 0.45 -18.17 3.99
N ARG A 164 1.70 -18.47 4.35
CA ARG A 164 2.12 -19.82 4.73
C ARG A 164 1.66 -20.24 6.12
N VAL A 165 1.37 -19.29 7.00
CA VAL A 165 0.90 -19.57 8.36
C VAL A 165 -0.60 -19.70 8.42
N PHE A 166 -1.39 -18.81 7.77
CA PHE A 166 -2.85 -18.77 7.96
C PHE A 166 -3.69 -18.18 6.81
N MET A 167 -3.10 -17.82 5.67
CA MET A 167 -3.82 -17.11 4.60
C MET A 167 -3.68 -17.73 3.20
N ASP A 168 -3.30 -18.99 3.08
CA ASP A 168 -3.20 -19.62 1.76
C ASP A 168 -4.59 -19.87 1.17
N PRO A 169 -4.94 -19.27 0.02
CA PRO A 169 -6.25 -19.46 -0.60
C PRO A 169 -6.56 -20.91 -1.00
N LYS A 170 -5.54 -21.76 -1.05
CA LYS A 170 -5.67 -23.20 -1.38
C LYS A 170 -5.72 -24.07 -0.14
N GLY A 171 -5.69 -23.48 1.06
CA GLY A 171 -5.67 -24.23 2.31
C GLY A 171 -4.37 -25.03 2.54
N MET A 172 -3.26 -24.57 1.97
CA MET A 172 -1.95 -25.23 2.14
C MET A 172 -1.05 -24.45 3.11
N ASP A 173 -1.62 -24.00 4.21
CA ASP A 173 -0.93 -23.30 5.29
C ASP A 173 -0.99 -24.09 6.60
N LEU A 174 -0.26 -23.60 7.62
CA LEU A 174 -0.19 -24.27 8.92
C LEU A 174 -1.55 -24.30 9.62
N SER A 175 -2.34 -23.24 9.56
CA SER A 175 -3.64 -23.18 10.23
C SER A 175 -4.63 -24.14 9.60
N SER A 176 -4.65 -24.24 8.27
CA SER A 176 -5.49 -25.18 7.54
C SER A 176 -5.16 -26.65 7.90
N LEU A 177 -3.88 -26.99 8.05
CA LEU A 177 -3.46 -28.34 8.49
C LEU A 177 -4.10 -28.73 9.83
N TYR A 178 -4.11 -27.82 10.81
CA TYR A 178 -4.71 -28.07 12.11
C TYR A 178 -6.23 -28.08 12.05
N GLN A 179 -6.85 -27.19 11.25
CA GLN A 179 -8.30 -27.12 11.10
C GLN A 179 -8.88 -28.35 10.41
N ASP A 180 -8.20 -28.89 9.41
CA ASP A 180 -8.56 -30.13 8.71
C ASP A 180 -8.52 -31.35 9.66
N ASP A 181 -7.67 -31.30 10.69
CA ASP A 181 -7.58 -32.33 11.72
C ASP A 181 -8.50 -32.08 12.94
N GLY A 182 -9.47 -31.15 12.77
CA GLY A 182 -10.53 -30.88 13.73
C GLY A 182 -10.26 -29.78 14.75
N TYR A 183 -9.13 -29.11 14.70
CA TYR A 183 -8.81 -27.97 15.57
C TYR A 183 -9.36 -26.66 15.00
N LEU A 184 -10.68 -26.53 14.94
CA LEU A 184 -11.39 -25.44 14.23
C LEU A 184 -11.05 -24.02 14.74
N THR A 185 -10.62 -23.89 15.98
CA THR A 185 -10.24 -22.60 16.60
C THR A 185 -8.72 -22.37 16.65
N PHE A 186 -7.95 -23.21 15.97
CA PHE A 186 -6.50 -23.10 15.97
C PHE A 186 -6.07 -21.79 15.27
N GLN A 187 -5.11 -21.13 15.89
CA GLN A 187 -4.45 -19.95 15.35
C GLN A 187 -2.95 -20.07 15.57
N ALA A 188 -2.18 -20.01 14.50
CA ALA A 188 -0.74 -19.83 14.57
C ALA A 188 -0.42 -18.36 14.49
N MET A 189 0.55 -17.89 15.29
CA MET A 189 0.94 -16.49 15.36
C MET A 189 2.45 -16.38 15.12
N PRO A 190 2.88 -15.96 13.93
CA PRO A 190 4.29 -15.76 13.67
C PRO A 190 4.79 -14.52 14.39
N MET A 191 5.92 -14.63 15.07
CA MET A 191 6.58 -13.55 15.79
C MET A 191 8.02 -13.40 15.35
N GLU A 192 8.44 -12.17 15.14
CA GLU A 192 9.86 -11.85 14.92
C GLU A 192 10.56 -11.86 16.28
N THR A 193 11.50 -12.77 16.49
CA THR A 193 12.18 -12.94 17.77
C THR A 193 13.52 -12.25 17.83
N ARG A 194 14.21 -12.13 16.69
CA ARG A 194 15.53 -11.50 16.60
C ARG A 194 15.73 -10.85 15.24
N ILE A 195 16.36 -9.69 15.25
CA ILE A 195 16.79 -9.00 14.04
C ILE A 195 18.26 -8.69 14.17
N GLU A 196 19.07 -9.28 13.32
CA GLU A 196 20.53 -9.08 13.33
C GLU A 196 21.08 -9.18 11.91
N ASN A 197 21.96 -8.22 11.52
CA ASN A 197 22.61 -8.19 10.20
C ASN A 197 21.65 -8.40 9.03
N ASP A 198 20.52 -7.67 9.01
CA ASP A 198 19.46 -7.76 7.98
C ASP A 198 18.80 -9.17 7.91
N THR A 199 18.91 -9.97 8.95
CA THR A 199 18.30 -11.28 9.09
C THR A 199 17.27 -11.26 10.21
N ILE A 200 16.11 -11.88 9.99
CA ILE A 200 14.98 -11.90 10.92
C ILE A 200 14.66 -13.35 11.28
N ASP A 201 14.85 -13.70 12.54
CA ASP A 201 14.45 -14.99 13.09
C ASP A 201 12.96 -14.96 13.45
N ILE A 202 12.27 -16.07 13.17
CA ILE A 202 10.82 -16.20 13.34
C ILE A 202 10.52 -17.35 14.31
N GLU A 203 9.56 -17.12 15.20
CA GLU A 203 8.90 -18.17 15.98
C GLU A 203 7.41 -18.23 15.60
N VAL A 204 6.90 -19.44 15.38
CA VAL A 204 5.49 -19.67 15.02
C VAL A 204 4.82 -20.56 16.07
#